data_8590ce6d0b496545c16aeea42eda9936
#
_entry.id   8590ce6d0b496545c16aeea42eda9936
#
_cell.length_a   1.000
_cell.length_b   1.000
_cell.length_c   1.000
_cell.angle_alpha   90.00
_cell.angle_beta   90.00
_cell.angle_gamma   90.00
#
_symmetry.space_group_name_H-M   'P 1'
#
loop_
_entity.id
_entity.type
_entity.pdbx_description
1 polymer ?
#
loop_
_entity_poly.entity_id
_entity_poly.type
_entity_poly.pdbx_seq_one_letter_code
_entity_poly.pdbx_strand_id
1 'polypeptide(L)'
;MTKTASRKKGDNMKKGRIRTAALLCAAGLAGAFFAGCTGTEQTAAEPSESEIAEKAGEETAEEAAALSGAGWEEAAATPYGKYPELVTYTLGKMTGDNNSNMPEGDTYENNVYTRYLRETLNIQNENVFEEKEEQYTTNVQMAIAARQLPDVMVVEDRETLQQLAESGMIADLGDAYESCASEGLKQMYESYEASALETAVVEEKLMALPEPSFVDGPLLLWLRRDWMEKLGLSEPESAEDVVEIVRAFIREDPGGNGEGNTVGLVCHSDLTGENGYNYEFQLDPLFSAFGAFPKQWIQKEDGSAAYGSVQAEAKEALAFLRELYAEGILDQSFMLRSMGNIVELIVEGKCGSFFGPWWAPNNPLMEAREKNPEAVWEPYLIGGKDGKVRYYDQEASYKYVVVSAEFEHPELVFKMASVMFDKMRYEDSENDELENYFQLNVDSTARPLSINIDYSDALYRCYEQISAALNGEFSPQKLQILEHSYYTKCKAYLEHPETADAEEWAAYESRIKACSLMSGGWLEVISPVFSGETETMKEKWAELLALEKRRIWKSFPGSGSWIILTGLWKNGWKREGKRLRRKWRVR
;
A
#
# COMPACT_ATOMS: atom_id res chain seq x y z
N MET A 1 59.78 14.72 -4.79
CA MET A 1 60.04 16.16 -4.63
C MET A 1 58.70 16.80 -4.30
N THR A 2 58.58 17.11 -3.09
CA THR A 2 58.29 18.37 -2.38
C THR A 2 56.84 18.80 -2.46
N LYS A 3 56.09 18.59 -1.38
CA LYS A 3 55.84 19.49 -0.22
C LYS A 3 54.98 20.70 -0.62
N THR A 4 53.95 21.16 0.05
CA THR A 4 53.56 21.25 1.47
C THR A 4 52.23 21.99 1.53
N ALA A 5 51.31 21.62 2.31
CA ALA A 5 50.85 22.22 3.59
C ALA A 5 50.27 23.64 3.44
N SER A 6 49.18 24.08 4.05
CA SER A 6 48.90 24.10 5.48
C SER A 6 47.68 25.00 5.78
N ARG A 7 46.83 24.61 6.74
CA ARG A 7 46.30 25.43 7.85
C ARG A 7 45.38 26.63 7.53
N LYS A 8 44.34 26.92 8.27
CA LYS A 8 43.80 26.66 9.62
C LYS A 8 42.61 27.61 9.88
N LYS A 9 41.71 27.17 10.75
CA LYS A 9 40.90 27.92 11.74
C LYS A 9 39.68 28.71 11.22
N GLY A 10 38.54 28.75 11.87
CA GLY A 10 38.33 28.62 13.28
C GLY A 10 36.87 28.52 13.70
N ASP A 11 36.74 28.02 14.88
CA ASP A 11 35.57 27.97 15.75
C ASP A 11 34.77 29.27 15.83
N ASN A 12 33.47 29.15 15.93
CA ASN A 12 32.74 29.96 16.91
C ASN A 12 31.45 29.29 17.35
N MET A 13 31.52 28.69 18.52
CA MET A 13 30.36 28.34 19.36
C MET A 13 29.69 29.64 19.82
N LYS A 14 28.38 29.75 19.68
CA LYS A 14 27.58 30.63 20.54
C LYS A 14 26.44 29.84 21.17
N LYS A 15 26.65 29.59 22.45
CA LYS A 15 25.63 29.22 23.43
C LYS A 15 24.64 30.39 23.57
N GLY A 16 23.37 30.13 23.37
CA GLY A 16 22.26 31.04 23.69
C GLY A 16 21.36 30.43 24.76
N ARG A 17 21.25 31.11 25.85
CA ARG A 17 20.65 30.76 27.13
C ARG A 17 19.12 30.62 27.06
N ILE A 18 18.65 29.59 27.73
CA ILE A 18 17.31 29.42 28.30
C ILE A 18 16.91 30.66 29.13
N ARG A 19 15.74 31.18 28.90
CA ARG A 19 15.03 32.06 29.85
C ARG A 19 13.61 31.56 30.07
N THR A 20 13.44 30.92 31.20
CA THR A 20 12.19 30.71 31.92
C THR A 20 11.58 32.06 32.30
N ALA A 21 10.31 32.25 32.05
CA ALA A 21 9.53 33.34 32.65
C ALA A 21 8.19 32.76 33.12
N ALA A 22 8.14 32.50 34.41
CA ALA A 22 6.89 32.33 35.14
C ALA A 22 6.30 33.72 35.40
N LEU A 23 4.99 33.88 35.25
CA LEU A 23 4.28 35.03 35.76
C LEU A 23 2.98 34.60 36.39
N LEU A 24 3.00 34.65 37.73
CA LEU A 24 1.84 34.75 38.60
C LEU A 24 1.13 36.10 38.36
N CYS A 25 -0.19 36.13 38.36
CA CYS A 25 -0.92 37.32 38.73
C CYS A 25 -2.08 37.00 39.63
N ALA A 26 -2.04 37.70 40.74
CA ALA A 26 -2.87 37.60 41.90
C ALA A 26 -4.21 38.37 41.77
N ALA A 27 -5.10 37.96 42.67
CA ALA A 27 -6.39 38.54 42.94
C ALA A 27 -6.37 40.04 43.32
N GLY A 28 -7.45 40.75 43.02
CA GLY A 28 -7.75 42.07 43.53
C GLY A 28 -9.22 42.20 43.88
N LEU A 29 -9.49 42.14 45.17
CA LEU A 29 -10.73 42.53 45.84
C LEU A 29 -10.80 44.07 45.95
N ALA A 30 -11.98 44.64 45.75
CA ALA A 30 -12.34 45.91 46.37
C ALA A 30 -13.85 45.97 46.60
N GLY A 31 -14.19 45.96 47.86
CA GLY A 31 -15.56 46.18 48.33
C GLY A 31 -15.86 47.63 48.52
N ALA A 32 -17.14 47.96 48.57
CA ALA A 32 -17.62 49.19 49.20
C ALA A 32 -18.96 48.92 49.91
N PHE A 33 -18.95 49.16 51.19
CA PHE A 33 -20.08 49.19 52.07
C PHE A 33 -20.94 50.43 51.82
N PHE A 34 -22.27 50.32 51.96
CA PHE A 34 -23.10 51.33 52.62
C PHE A 34 -24.28 50.68 53.29
N ALA A 35 -24.47 51.04 54.55
CA ALA A 35 -25.52 50.61 55.43
C ALA A 35 -26.66 51.63 55.44
N GLY A 36 -27.85 51.18 55.67
CA GLY A 36 -29.01 52.04 56.01
C GLY A 36 -30.20 51.22 56.45
N CYS A 37 -30.65 51.49 57.68
CA CYS A 37 -31.59 50.72 58.49
C CYS A 37 -33.09 50.98 58.18
N THR A 38 -33.87 50.01 58.64
CA THR A 38 -35.16 49.98 59.32
C THR A 38 -36.43 49.82 58.49
N GLY A 39 -37.22 48.84 58.95
CA GLY A 39 -38.67 48.75 58.74
C GLY A 39 -39.20 47.33 58.60
N THR A 40 -39.67 46.78 59.70
CA THR A 40 -40.42 45.53 59.86
C THR A 40 -41.74 45.55 59.14
N GLU A 41 -42.03 44.54 58.29
CA GLU A 41 -43.42 43.99 58.20
C GLU A 41 -43.31 42.58 57.50
N GLN A 42 -43.96 41.62 58.15
CA GLN A 42 -44.05 40.21 57.68
C GLN A 42 -45.08 40.14 56.55
N THR A 43 -44.69 39.62 55.42
CA THR A 43 -45.57 38.94 54.45
C THR A 43 -44.86 37.82 53.76
N ALA A 44 -45.59 36.78 53.37
CA ALA A 44 -45.20 35.49 52.94
C ALA A 44 -44.12 35.49 51.83
N ALA A 45 -43.16 34.57 51.97
CA ALA A 45 -42.03 34.37 51.04
C ALA A 45 -42.48 33.88 49.66
N GLU A 46 -42.31 34.73 48.67
CA GLU A 46 -42.11 34.29 47.27
C GLU A 46 -40.67 33.88 47.10
N PRO A 47 -40.34 32.81 46.29
CA PRO A 47 -38.95 32.37 46.07
C PRO A 47 -38.17 33.50 45.42
N SER A 48 -36.91 33.70 45.89
CA SER A 48 -36.04 34.78 45.44
C SER A 48 -35.66 34.62 43.97
N GLU A 49 -35.56 35.73 43.25
CA GLU A 49 -35.07 35.75 41.86
C GLU A 49 -33.71 35.03 41.69
N SER A 50 -32.92 34.85 42.75
CA SER A 50 -31.67 34.08 42.75
C SER A 50 -31.88 32.55 42.68
N GLU A 51 -32.94 32.01 43.35
CA GLU A 51 -33.26 30.57 43.27
C GLU A 51 -33.90 30.20 41.93
N ILE A 52 -34.65 31.14 41.30
CA ILE A 52 -35.20 30.95 39.96
C ILE A 52 -34.08 31.04 38.90
N ALA A 53 -33.10 31.92 39.09
CA ALA A 53 -31.95 32.05 38.19
C ALA A 53 -30.97 30.85 38.33
N GLU A 54 -30.81 30.32 39.55
CA GLU A 54 -29.96 29.15 39.80
C GLU A 54 -30.59 27.87 39.22
N LYS A 55 -31.91 27.65 39.42
CA LYS A 55 -32.63 26.53 38.79
C LYS A 55 -32.76 26.65 37.27
N ALA A 56 -32.99 27.84 36.73
CA ALA A 56 -33.00 28.05 35.28
C ALA A 56 -31.59 27.87 34.67
N GLY A 57 -30.51 28.19 35.41
CA GLY A 57 -29.13 27.93 35.02
C GLY A 57 -28.76 26.44 35.07
N GLU A 58 -29.25 25.68 36.06
CA GLU A 58 -29.07 24.24 36.15
C GLU A 58 -29.89 23.49 35.08
N GLU A 59 -31.15 23.84 34.83
CA GLU A 59 -31.98 23.25 33.78
C GLU A 59 -31.38 23.52 32.37
N THR A 60 -30.85 24.71 32.10
CA THR A 60 -30.19 25.01 30.82
C THR A 60 -28.84 24.34 30.70
N ALA A 61 -28.09 24.11 31.78
CA ALA A 61 -26.85 23.38 31.78
C ALA A 61 -27.07 21.87 31.61
N GLU A 62 -28.08 21.28 32.25
CA GLU A 62 -28.49 19.89 32.06
C GLU A 62 -29.03 19.64 30.64
N GLU A 63 -29.83 20.56 30.10
CA GLU A 63 -30.35 20.48 28.73
C GLU A 63 -29.23 20.66 27.70
N ALA A 64 -28.27 21.56 27.92
CA ALA A 64 -27.09 21.72 27.09
C ALA A 64 -26.14 20.50 27.19
N ALA A 65 -25.98 19.91 28.38
CA ALA A 65 -25.22 18.70 28.58
C ALA A 65 -25.90 17.48 27.94
N ALA A 66 -27.23 17.38 28.02
CA ALA A 66 -28.00 16.34 27.35
C ALA A 66 -27.96 16.47 25.82
N LEU A 67 -28.04 17.71 25.29
CA LEU A 67 -27.89 17.99 23.87
C LEU A 67 -26.45 17.71 23.37
N SER A 68 -25.44 18.02 24.18
CA SER A 68 -24.04 17.67 23.84
C SER A 68 -23.82 16.16 23.88
N GLY A 69 -24.37 15.44 24.88
CA GLY A 69 -24.33 13.99 24.96
C GLY A 69 -25.00 13.31 23.78
N ALA A 70 -26.17 13.78 23.36
CA ALA A 70 -26.86 13.28 22.18
C ALA A 70 -26.06 13.51 20.88
N GLY A 71 -25.34 14.63 20.78
CA GLY A 71 -24.47 14.92 19.65
C GLY A 71 -23.24 13.97 19.55
N TRP A 72 -22.68 13.57 20.70
CA TRP A 72 -21.62 12.57 20.74
C TRP A 72 -22.11 11.18 20.35
N GLU A 73 -23.25 10.74 20.89
CA GLU A 73 -23.85 9.44 20.54
C GLU A 73 -24.21 9.35 19.05
N GLU A 74 -24.77 10.40 18.46
CA GLU A 74 -25.07 10.46 17.03
C GLU A 74 -23.79 10.45 16.19
N ALA A 75 -22.78 11.23 16.58
CA ALA A 75 -21.49 11.25 15.89
C ALA A 75 -20.82 9.86 15.91
N ALA A 76 -20.82 9.17 17.06
CA ALA A 76 -20.21 7.85 17.22
C ALA A 76 -21.00 6.72 16.54
N ALA A 77 -22.26 6.94 16.14
CA ALA A 77 -23.15 5.92 15.58
C ALA A 77 -23.45 6.11 14.08
N THR A 78 -22.79 7.05 13.40
CA THR A 78 -23.04 7.31 11.98
C THR A 78 -21.74 7.54 11.19
N PRO A 79 -21.68 7.13 9.91
CA PRO A 79 -20.47 7.24 9.09
C PRO A 79 -19.92 8.66 8.97
N TYR A 80 -20.79 9.64 8.81
CA TYR A 80 -20.44 11.03 8.54
C TYR A 80 -20.79 11.99 9.70
N GLY A 81 -21.22 11.47 10.85
CA GLY A 81 -21.55 12.28 12.02
C GLY A 81 -20.35 13.08 12.51
N LYS A 82 -20.50 14.40 12.61
CA LYS A 82 -19.46 15.31 13.07
C LYS A 82 -19.40 15.35 14.58
N TYR A 83 -18.22 15.12 15.15
CA TYR A 83 -18.05 15.23 16.61
C TYR A 83 -18.29 16.67 17.07
N PRO A 84 -18.97 16.87 18.22
CA PRO A 84 -19.26 18.21 18.74
C PRO A 84 -18.02 19.02 19.10
N GLU A 85 -16.96 18.32 19.55
CA GLU A 85 -15.66 18.88 19.88
C GLU A 85 -14.58 18.22 19.03
N LEU A 86 -13.40 18.84 18.95
CA LEU A 86 -12.28 18.29 18.20
C LEU A 86 -11.77 17.00 18.87
N VAL A 87 -11.84 15.90 18.15
CA VAL A 87 -11.19 14.64 18.55
C VAL A 87 -9.79 14.60 17.97
N THR A 88 -8.80 14.63 18.85
CA THR A 88 -7.40 14.44 18.48
C THR A 88 -7.02 12.98 18.76
N TYR A 89 -6.35 12.35 17.82
CA TYR A 89 -5.86 10.96 17.98
C TYR A 89 -4.38 10.86 17.60
N THR A 90 -3.65 10.04 18.32
CA THR A 90 -2.25 9.75 18.02
C THR A 90 -2.14 8.71 16.91
N LEU A 91 -1.23 8.93 15.97
CA LEU A 91 -1.07 8.10 14.79
C LEU A 91 0.38 7.61 14.65
N GLY A 92 0.55 6.30 14.55
CA GLY A 92 1.77 5.71 13.99
C GLY A 92 1.71 5.83 12.46
N LYS A 93 2.36 6.84 11.90
CA LYS A 93 2.24 7.20 10.49
C LYS A 93 3.21 6.41 9.63
N MET A 94 2.67 5.53 8.77
CA MET A 94 3.43 4.92 7.69
C MET A 94 3.53 5.90 6.52
N THR A 95 4.74 6.08 5.98
CA THR A 95 5.00 6.92 4.80
C THR A 95 5.49 6.07 3.64
N GLY A 96 5.33 6.55 2.40
CA GLY A 96 5.77 5.83 1.20
C GLY A 96 7.27 5.99 0.95
N ASP A 97 7.79 5.12 0.10
CA ASP A 97 9.18 5.16 -0.38
C ASP A 97 9.38 6.24 -1.41
N ASN A 98 8.40 6.42 -2.25
CA ASN A 98 8.37 7.52 -3.19
C ASN A 98 7.95 8.77 -2.44
N ASN A 99 8.69 9.86 -2.65
CA ASN A 99 8.30 11.14 -2.10
C ASN A 99 6.82 11.38 -2.43
N SER A 100 6.04 11.64 -1.39
CA SER A 100 4.71 12.16 -1.61
C SER A 100 4.85 13.48 -2.38
N ASN A 101 4.36 13.54 -3.61
CA ASN A 101 4.36 14.77 -4.42
C ASN A 101 3.34 15.79 -3.90
N MET A 102 3.18 15.86 -2.57
CA MET A 102 2.28 16.80 -1.94
C MET A 102 2.63 18.24 -2.31
N PRO A 103 1.63 19.10 -2.53
CA PRO A 103 1.85 20.53 -2.75
C PRO A 103 2.72 21.17 -1.68
N GLU A 104 3.44 22.25 -2.05
CA GLU A 104 4.31 22.97 -1.11
C GLU A 104 3.52 23.48 0.11
N GLY A 105 3.97 23.09 1.29
CA GLY A 105 3.35 23.44 2.58
C GLY A 105 2.43 22.36 3.15
N ASP A 106 2.09 21.34 2.39
CA ASP A 106 1.35 20.19 2.90
C ASP A 106 2.26 19.22 3.66
N THR A 107 1.69 18.57 4.67
CA THR A 107 2.35 17.61 5.54
C THR A 107 1.43 16.41 5.78
N TYR A 108 1.91 15.36 6.43
CA TYR A 108 1.06 14.23 6.81
C TYR A 108 0.00 14.56 7.86
N GLU A 109 0.14 15.68 8.58
CA GLU A 109 -0.85 16.18 9.54
C GLU A 109 -1.75 17.28 8.96
N ASN A 110 -1.35 17.89 7.83
CA ASN A 110 -2.11 18.96 7.17
C ASN A 110 -2.02 18.83 5.65
N ASN A 111 -2.96 18.14 5.06
CA ASN A 111 -3.07 17.90 3.62
C ASN A 111 -4.55 17.81 3.22
N VAL A 112 -4.86 17.56 1.95
CA VAL A 112 -6.24 17.53 1.48
C VAL A 112 -7.11 16.54 2.27
N TYR A 113 -6.60 15.37 2.60
CA TYR A 113 -7.36 14.35 3.34
C TYR A 113 -7.62 14.77 4.78
N THR A 114 -6.60 15.25 5.49
CA THR A 114 -6.72 15.64 6.90
C THR A 114 -7.59 16.89 7.05
N ARG A 115 -7.50 17.86 6.12
CA ARG A 115 -8.39 19.04 6.09
C ARG A 115 -9.85 18.64 5.88
N TYR A 116 -10.10 17.75 4.91
CA TYR A 116 -11.45 17.27 4.63
C TYR A 116 -12.05 16.48 5.79
N LEU A 117 -11.25 15.61 6.42
CA LEU A 117 -11.65 14.87 7.63
C LEU A 117 -11.95 15.81 8.80
N ARG A 118 -11.16 16.86 8.98
CA ARG A 118 -11.40 17.86 10.01
C ARG A 118 -12.69 18.64 9.76
N GLU A 119 -12.95 19.02 8.53
CA GLU A 119 -14.18 19.71 8.16
C GLU A 119 -15.40 18.81 8.35
N THR A 120 -15.33 17.57 7.89
CA THR A 120 -16.45 16.62 7.89
C THR A 120 -16.71 16.05 9.29
N LEU A 121 -15.67 15.55 9.97
CA LEU A 121 -15.79 14.79 11.22
C LEU A 121 -15.35 15.55 12.47
N ASN A 122 -14.63 16.67 12.34
CA ASN A 122 -13.99 17.40 13.43
C ASN A 122 -12.92 16.56 14.16
N ILE A 123 -12.01 15.96 13.39
CA ILE A 123 -10.91 15.13 13.90
C ILE A 123 -9.56 15.65 13.43
N GLN A 124 -8.48 15.33 14.17
CA GLN A 124 -7.12 15.69 13.84
C GLN A 124 -6.13 14.61 14.31
N ASN A 125 -5.23 14.18 13.42
CA ASN A 125 -4.13 13.31 13.81
C ASN A 125 -2.94 14.10 14.40
N GLU A 126 -2.25 13.48 15.37
CA GLU A 126 -0.95 13.86 15.86
C GLU A 126 -0.01 12.67 15.64
N ASN A 127 0.97 12.83 14.75
CA ASN A 127 1.85 11.72 14.37
C ASN A 127 2.94 11.51 15.43
N VAL A 128 2.94 10.39 16.11
CA VAL A 128 3.96 10.05 17.12
C VAL A 128 5.26 9.57 16.49
N PHE A 129 5.19 9.06 15.25
CA PHE A 129 6.31 8.84 14.34
C PHE A 129 5.82 8.87 12.89
N GLU A 130 6.71 9.25 11.98
CA GLU A 130 6.52 9.25 10.53
C GLU A 130 7.70 8.51 9.91
N GLU A 131 7.49 7.26 9.52
CA GLU A 131 8.56 6.40 9.05
C GLU A 131 8.07 5.50 7.91
N LYS A 132 9.02 4.95 7.16
CA LYS A 132 8.75 4.05 6.05
C LYS A 132 9.42 2.69 6.24
N GLU A 133 8.95 1.68 5.49
CA GLU A 133 9.56 0.35 5.39
C GLU A 133 10.01 -0.24 6.74
N GLU A 134 11.25 -0.75 6.78
CA GLU A 134 11.85 -1.42 7.94
C GLU A 134 11.87 -0.53 9.20
N GLN A 135 12.02 0.79 9.05
CA GLN A 135 12.01 1.69 10.20
C GLN A 135 10.61 1.83 10.79
N TYR A 136 9.57 1.87 9.94
CA TYR A 136 8.18 1.86 10.39
C TYR A 136 7.88 0.58 11.18
N THR A 137 8.17 -0.58 10.59
CA THR A 137 7.97 -1.88 11.24
C THR A 137 8.73 -1.98 12.56
N THR A 138 9.96 -1.43 12.61
CA THR A 138 10.74 -1.37 13.86
C THR A 138 10.03 -0.54 14.93
N ASN A 139 9.49 0.63 14.60
CA ASN A 139 8.76 1.48 15.54
C ASN A 139 7.46 0.82 16.04
N VAL A 140 6.73 0.14 15.14
CA VAL A 140 5.56 -0.67 15.51
C VAL A 140 5.94 -1.75 16.53
N GLN A 141 7.01 -2.52 16.27
CA GLN A 141 7.48 -3.56 17.20
C GLN A 141 7.94 -2.99 18.53
N MET A 142 8.55 -1.81 18.54
CA MET A 142 8.92 -1.11 19.78
C MET A 142 7.69 -0.68 20.58
N ALA A 143 6.64 -0.15 19.93
CA ALA A 143 5.38 0.22 20.58
C ALA A 143 4.69 -1.00 21.20
N ILE A 144 4.66 -2.13 20.48
CA ILE A 144 4.12 -3.40 20.96
C ILE A 144 4.90 -3.90 22.18
N ALA A 145 6.24 -3.92 22.10
CA ALA A 145 7.09 -4.37 23.19
C ALA A 145 6.96 -3.51 24.45
N ALA A 146 6.80 -2.20 24.27
CA ALA A 146 6.56 -1.25 25.35
C ALA A 146 5.13 -1.31 25.91
N ARG A 147 4.18 -1.96 25.22
CA ARG A 147 2.73 -1.93 25.47
C ARG A 147 2.18 -0.49 25.50
N GLN A 148 2.67 0.34 24.58
CA GLN A 148 2.28 1.74 24.42
C GLN A 148 2.02 1.97 22.93
N LEU A 149 0.82 1.61 22.47
CA LEU A 149 0.42 1.81 21.10
C LEU A 149 -0.02 3.26 20.88
N PRO A 150 0.22 3.83 19.69
CA PRO A 150 -0.58 4.95 19.18
C PRO A 150 -2.07 4.58 19.19
N ASP A 151 -2.96 5.57 19.23
CA ASP A 151 -4.41 5.31 19.13
C ASP A 151 -4.74 4.55 17.83
N VAL A 152 -4.08 4.91 16.73
CA VAL A 152 -4.24 4.27 15.42
C VAL A 152 -2.87 3.97 14.81
N MET A 153 -2.70 2.80 14.23
CA MET A 153 -1.52 2.46 13.44
C MET A 153 -1.82 1.35 12.43
N VAL A 154 -0.93 1.14 11.46
CA VAL A 154 -1.00 0.04 10.50
C VAL A 154 -0.09 -1.10 10.94
N VAL A 155 -0.53 -2.34 10.79
CA VAL A 155 0.33 -3.53 10.85
C VAL A 155 0.29 -4.24 9.50
N GLU A 156 1.43 -4.83 9.11
CA GLU A 156 1.66 -5.30 7.74
C GLU A 156 1.59 -6.84 7.61
N ASP A 157 1.13 -7.50 8.64
CA ASP A 157 0.96 -8.95 8.63
C ASP A 157 -0.11 -9.42 9.62
N ARG A 158 -0.70 -10.56 9.31
CA ARG A 158 -1.76 -11.14 10.14
C ARG A 158 -1.25 -11.70 11.47
N GLU A 159 0.02 -12.09 11.56
CA GLU A 159 0.61 -12.62 12.80
C GLU A 159 0.68 -11.53 13.86
N THR A 160 1.15 -10.34 13.48
CA THR A 160 1.18 -9.16 14.36
C THR A 160 -0.23 -8.75 14.77
N LEU A 161 -1.21 -8.76 13.85
CA LEU A 161 -2.61 -8.52 14.18
C LEU A 161 -3.13 -9.51 15.23
N GLN A 162 -2.89 -10.81 15.02
CA GLN A 162 -3.31 -11.85 15.93
C GLN A 162 -2.67 -11.68 17.31
N GLN A 163 -1.36 -11.40 17.38
CA GLN A 163 -0.65 -11.15 18.63
C GLN A 163 -1.25 -9.98 19.41
N LEU A 164 -1.57 -8.88 18.73
CA LEU A 164 -2.19 -7.71 19.34
C LEU A 164 -3.59 -8.00 19.87
N ALA A 165 -4.41 -8.72 19.10
CA ALA A 165 -5.74 -9.12 19.50
C ALA A 165 -5.71 -10.05 20.73
N GLU A 166 -4.91 -11.13 20.69
CA GLU A 166 -4.77 -12.09 21.79
C GLU A 166 -4.20 -11.46 23.07
N SER A 167 -3.38 -10.41 22.93
CA SER A 167 -2.83 -9.66 24.08
C SER A 167 -3.81 -8.61 24.64
N GLY A 168 -4.95 -8.40 24.01
CA GLY A 168 -5.95 -7.40 24.39
C GLY A 168 -5.47 -5.94 24.26
N MET A 169 -4.52 -5.69 23.35
CA MET A 169 -3.95 -4.35 23.14
C MET A 169 -4.75 -3.51 22.14
N ILE A 170 -5.59 -4.14 21.33
CA ILE A 170 -6.41 -3.48 20.31
C ILE A 170 -7.91 -3.72 20.51
N ALA A 171 -8.71 -2.80 20.02
CA ALA A 171 -10.15 -2.79 20.15
C ALA A 171 -10.84 -3.78 19.20
N ASP A 172 -12.00 -4.32 19.63
CA ASP A 172 -12.97 -4.98 18.76
C ASP A 172 -13.72 -3.90 17.96
N LEU A 173 -13.71 -4.00 16.65
CA LEU A 173 -14.28 -3.01 15.73
C LEU A 173 -15.61 -3.48 15.10
N GLY A 174 -16.19 -4.60 15.54
CA GLY A 174 -17.41 -5.15 14.94
C GLY A 174 -18.59 -4.18 14.98
N ASP A 175 -18.91 -3.63 16.15
CA ASP A 175 -19.99 -2.64 16.29
C ASP A 175 -19.69 -1.34 15.52
N ALA A 176 -18.41 -0.94 15.48
CA ALA A 176 -17.97 0.23 14.74
C ALA A 176 -18.14 0.05 13.22
N TYR A 177 -17.86 -1.13 12.68
CA TYR A 177 -18.13 -1.45 11.27
C TYR A 177 -19.62 -1.35 10.95
N GLU A 178 -20.46 -1.99 11.76
CA GLU A 178 -21.91 -2.00 11.52
C GLU A 178 -22.54 -0.60 11.54
N SER A 179 -22.10 0.26 12.47
CA SER A 179 -22.68 1.60 12.68
C SER A 179 -22.01 2.70 11.85
N CYS A 180 -20.70 2.63 11.63
CA CYS A 180 -19.90 3.73 11.08
C CYS A 180 -19.26 3.46 9.73
N ALA A 181 -19.33 2.23 9.17
CA ALA A 181 -19.03 2.02 7.77
C ALA A 181 -20.22 2.50 6.92
N SER A 182 -19.94 3.37 5.92
CA SER A 182 -20.94 3.82 4.96
C SER A 182 -21.43 2.67 4.08
N GLU A 183 -22.57 2.86 3.43
CA GLU A 183 -23.10 1.88 2.48
C GLU A 183 -22.12 1.62 1.34
N GLY A 184 -21.48 2.69 0.79
CA GLY A 184 -20.48 2.56 -0.25
C GLY A 184 -19.26 1.77 0.23
N LEU A 185 -18.75 2.03 1.44
CA LEU A 185 -17.64 1.28 2.01
C LEU A 185 -18.00 -0.21 2.22
N LYS A 186 -19.21 -0.51 2.68
CA LYS A 186 -19.72 -1.89 2.82
C LYS A 186 -19.78 -2.59 1.47
N GLN A 187 -20.29 -1.93 0.43
CA GLN A 187 -20.33 -2.46 -0.94
C GLN A 187 -18.93 -2.72 -1.52
N MET A 188 -17.94 -1.87 -1.21
CA MET A 188 -16.54 -2.15 -1.58
C MET A 188 -16.08 -3.47 -0.97
N TYR A 189 -16.27 -3.68 0.34
CA TYR A 189 -15.90 -4.95 0.98
C TYR A 189 -16.72 -6.15 0.49
N GLU A 190 -18.01 -5.98 0.22
CA GLU A 190 -18.86 -7.03 -0.36
C GLU A 190 -18.38 -7.49 -1.74
N SER A 191 -17.75 -6.61 -2.52
CA SER A 191 -17.19 -6.96 -3.83
C SER A 191 -16.07 -8.01 -3.77
N TYR A 192 -15.49 -8.24 -2.59
CA TYR A 192 -14.49 -9.28 -2.30
C TYR A 192 -15.10 -10.57 -1.72
N GLU A 193 -16.43 -10.75 -1.80
CA GLU A 193 -17.12 -11.89 -1.22
C GLU A 193 -16.81 -12.09 0.29
N ALA A 194 -16.66 -10.98 1.03
CA ALA A 194 -16.26 -10.89 2.43
C ALA A 194 -14.82 -11.37 2.76
N SER A 195 -14.06 -11.88 1.80
CA SER A 195 -12.73 -12.44 2.06
C SER A 195 -11.76 -11.45 2.73
N ALA A 196 -11.81 -10.17 2.34
CA ALA A 196 -10.95 -9.13 2.92
C ALA A 196 -11.26 -8.89 4.42
N LEU A 197 -12.53 -8.77 4.80
CA LEU A 197 -12.92 -8.58 6.22
C LEU A 197 -12.59 -9.83 7.07
N GLU A 198 -12.75 -11.03 6.51
CA GLU A 198 -12.43 -12.27 7.21
C GLU A 198 -10.96 -12.36 7.62
N THR A 199 -10.05 -11.71 6.87
CA THR A 199 -8.62 -11.66 7.24
C THR A 199 -8.37 -10.92 8.56
N ALA A 200 -9.25 -9.97 8.91
CA ALA A 200 -9.14 -9.16 10.13
C ALA A 200 -9.92 -9.75 11.32
N VAL A 201 -10.58 -10.91 11.14
CA VAL A 201 -11.31 -11.58 12.21
C VAL A 201 -10.38 -12.46 13.03
N VAL A 202 -10.35 -12.23 14.35
CA VAL A 202 -9.64 -13.04 15.36
C VAL A 202 -10.64 -13.40 16.46
N GLU A 203 -10.76 -14.69 16.80
CA GLU A 203 -11.71 -15.17 17.83
C GLU A 203 -13.15 -14.65 17.65
N GLU A 204 -13.65 -14.68 16.41
CA GLU A 204 -15.00 -14.22 16.01
C GLU A 204 -15.23 -12.71 16.13
N LYS A 205 -14.18 -11.91 16.33
CA LYS A 205 -14.22 -10.45 16.46
C LYS A 205 -13.48 -9.77 15.31
N LEU A 206 -14.02 -8.67 14.81
CA LEU A 206 -13.33 -7.85 13.83
C LEU A 206 -12.30 -6.96 14.54
N MET A 207 -11.02 -7.29 14.43
CA MET A 207 -9.95 -6.66 15.20
C MET A 207 -9.20 -5.55 14.46
N ALA A 208 -9.52 -5.31 13.19
CA ALA A 208 -8.89 -4.27 12.38
C ALA A 208 -9.77 -3.84 11.20
N LEU A 209 -9.45 -2.70 10.59
CA LEU A 209 -9.88 -2.31 9.26
C LEU A 209 -8.83 -2.81 8.25
N PRO A 210 -9.08 -3.86 7.46
CA PRO A 210 -8.12 -4.38 6.50
C PRO A 210 -8.06 -3.53 5.22
N GLU A 211 -6.88 -3.42 4.60
CA GLU A 211 -6.74 -2.95 3.23
C GLU A 211 -7.08 -4.10 2.28
N PRO A 212 -8.16 -4.04 1.50
CA PRO A 212 -8.47 -5.12 0.57
C PRO A 212 -7.52 -5.10 -0.62
N SER A 213 -7.05 -6.27 -1.04
CA SER A 213 -6.22 -6.41 -2.25
C SER A 213 -7.13 -6.47 -3.48
N PHE A 214 -7.25 -5.36 -4.22
CA PHE A 214 -7.96 -5.38 -5.49
C PHE A 214 -7.17 -6.14 -6.56
N VAL A 215 -7.86 -6.62 -7.59
CA VAL A 215 -7.22 -7.41 -8.66
C VAL A 215 -6.27 -6.54 -9.47
N ASP A 216 -4.97 -6.71 -9.24
CA ASP A 216 -3.89 -6.00 -9.94
C ASP A 216 -3.46 -6.68 -11.25
N GLY A 217 -3.91 -7.92 -11.48
CA GLY A 217 -3.48 -8.72 -12.62
C GLY A 217 -2.04 -9.24 -12.50
N PRO A 218 -1.51 -9.85 -13.58
CA PRO A 218 -0.15 -10.34 -13.63
C PRO A 218 0.87 -9.21 -13.73
N LEU A 219 2.12 -9.47 -13.34
CA LEU A 219 3.23 -8.64 -13.77
C LEU A 219 3.37 -8.65 -15.28
N LEU A 220 3.61 -7.48 -15.86
CA LEU A 220 3.84 -7.27 -17.28
C LEU A 220 5.33 -7.24 -17.57
N LEU A 221 5.72 -7.70 -18.75
CA LEU A 221 7.06 -7.48 -19.26
C LEU A 221 7.14 -6.08 -19.88
N TRP A 222 7.95 -5.20 -19.30
CA TRP A 222 8.23 -3.88 -19.83
C TRP A 222 9.51 -3.93 -20.66
N LEU A 223 9.40 -3.55 -21.95
CA LEU A 223 10.51 -3.53 -22.90
C LEU A 223 10.71 -2.14 -23.52
N ARG A 224 11.95 -1.80 -23.81
CA ARG A 224 12.32 -0.64 -24.61
C ARG A 224 11.90 -0.87 -26.07
N ARG A 225 10.74 -0.37 -26.43
CA ARG A 225 10.16 -0.48 -27.79
C ARG A 225 11.07 0.16 -28.83
N ASP A 226 11.62 1.33 -28.54
CA ASP A 226 12.57 2.02 -29.41
C ASP A 226 13.82 1.18 -29.69
N TRP A 227 14.30 0.38 -28.71
CA TRP A 227 15.41 -0.56 -28.94
C TRP A 227 15.00 -1.73 -29.83
N MET A 228 13.80 -2.25 -29.64
CA MET A 228 13.26 -3.30 -30.48
C MET A 228 13.13 -2.85 -31.94
N GLU A 229 12.58 -1.66 -32.18
CA GLU A 229 12.43 -1.07 -33.51
C GLU A 229 13.79 -0.84 -34.18
N LYS A 230 14.76 -0.27 -33.45
CA LYS A 230 16.13 -0.06 -33.94
C LYS A 230 16.80 -1.34 -34.40
N LEU A 231 16.48 -2.47 -33.74
CA LEU A 231 17.04 -3.78 -34.06
C LEU A 231 16.15 -4.65 -34.97
N GLY A 232 14.96 -4.18 -35.30
CA GLY A 232 13.99 -4.92 -36.14
C GLY A 232 13.44 -6.17 -35.46
N LEU A 233 13.25 -6.14 -34.14
CA LEU A 233 12.74 -7.26 -33.34
C LEU A 233 11.20 -7.24 -33.30
N SER A 234 10.59 -8.42 -33.31
CA SER A 234 9.15 -8.61 -33.13
C SER A 234 8.75 -8.56 -31.66
N GLU A 235 7.46 -8.37 -31.41
CA GLU A 235 6.87 -8.44 -30.07
C GLU A 235 6.99 -9.85 -29.49
N PRO A 236 7.23 -9.99 -28.17
CA PRO A 236 7.38 -11.30 -27.53
C PRO A 236 6.00 -11.93 -27.28
N GLU A 237 5.87 -13.22 -27.52
CA GLU A 237 4.70 -14.05 -27.17
C GLU A 237 5.06 -15.14 -26.17
N SER A 238 6.34 -15.47 -26.01
CA SER A 238 6.84 -16.55 -25.18
C SER A 238 8.07 -16.15 -24.35
N ALA A 239 8.42 -16.97 -23.36
CA ALA A 239 9.65 -16.79 -22.58
C ALA A 239 10.91 -16.88 -23.47
N GLU A 240 10.89 -17.69 -24.52
CA GLU A 240 11.98 -17.82 -25.48
C GLU A 240 12.17 -16.53 -26.30
N ASP A 241 11.09 -15.84 -26.70
CA ASP A 241 11.18 -14.56 -27.40
C ASP A 241 11.79 -13.47 -26.51
N VAL A 242 11.43 -13.44 -25.22
CA VAL A 242 12.06 -12.54 -24.23
C VAL A 242 13.57 -12.73 -24.22
N VAL A 243 14.03 -13.98 -24.22
CA VAL A 243 15.46 -14.31 -24.24
C VAL A 243 16.15 -13.77 -25.48
N GLU A 244 15.56 -13.94 -26.67
CA GLU A 244 16.14 -13.45 -27.92
C GLU A 244 16.21 -11.91 -27.95
N ILE A 245 15.16 -11.23 -27.48
CA ILE A 245 15.11 -9.77 -27.39
C ILE A 245 16.19 -9.24 -26.44
N VAL A 246 16.26 -9.77 -25.23
CA VAL A 246 17.25 -9.33 -24.22
C VAL A 246 18.67 -9.66 -24.66
N ARG A 247 18.89 -10.81 -25.28
CA ARG A 247 20.19 -11.17 -25.88
C ARG A 247 20.61 -10.16 -26.96
N ALA A 248 19.66 -9.73 -27.82
CA ALA A 248 19.93 -8.72 -28.82
C ALA A 248 20.25 -7.35 -28.19
N PHE A 249 19.54 -6.95 -27.13
CA PHE A 249 19.84 -5.71 -26.41
C PHE A 249 21.25 -5.68 -25.82
N ILE A 250 21.68 -6.79 -25.22
CA ILE A 250 23.04 -6.89 -24.64
C ILE A 250 24.09 -6.86 -25.75
N ARG A 251 23.90 -7.63 -26.83
CA ARG A 251 24.88 -7.78 -27.88
C ARG A 251 25.06 -6.56 -28.76
N GLU A 252 23.95 -5.92 -29.12
CA GLU A 252 23.95 -4.82 -30.10
C GLU A 252 24.01 -3.44 -29.43
N ASP A 253 23.84 -3.36 -28.11
CA ASP A 253 23.90 -2.15 -27.30
C ASP A 253 23.13 -0.96 -27.90
N PRO A 254 21.81 -1.09 -28.17
CA PRO A 254 21.05 -0.03 -28.82
C PRO A 254 20.95 1.26 -27.98
N GLY A 255 21.18 1.16 -26.66
CA GLY A 255 21.26 2.28 -25.74
C GLY A 255 22.57 3.07 -25.81
N GLY A 256 23.62 2.51 -26.44
CA GLY A 256 24.94 3.15 -26.54
C GLY A 256 25.69 3.24 -25.20
N ASN A 257 25.47 2.27 -24.32
CA ASN A 257 26.09 2.23 -22.98
C ASN A 257 27.58 1.86 -23.03
N GLY A 258 28.05 1.31 -24.15
CA GLY A 258 29.39 0.76 -24.34
C GLY A 258 29.44 -0.75 -24.08
N GLU A 259 30.42 -1.42 -24.68
CA GLU A 259 30.58 -2.87 -24.65
C GLU A 259 30.52 -3.42 -23.20
N GLY A 260 29.59 -4.32 -22.94
CA GLY A 260 29.41 -4.99 -21.64
C GLY A 260 28.73 -4.16 -20.55
N ASN A 261 28.25 -2.95 -20.85
CA ASN A 261 27.58 -2.09 -19.87
C ASN A 261 26.05 -2.14 -19.95
N THR A 262 25.48 -2.70 -21.03
CA THR A 262 24.06 -2.97 -21.10
C THR A 262 23.74 -4.20 -20.25
N VAL A 263 22.90 -4.02 -19.24
CA VAL A 263 22.43 -5.07 -18.33
C VAL A 263 21.24 -5.76 -18.99
N GLY A 264 21.18 -7.08 -18.86
CA GLY A 264 20.07 -7.87 -19.37
C GLY A 264 18.79 -7.69 -18.52
N LEU A 265 17.99 -8.76 -18.43
CA LEU A 265 16.79 -8.78 -17.63
C LEU A 265 17.14 -8.56 -16.14
N VAL A 266 16.77 -7.42 -15.60
CA VAL A 266 16.97 -7.11 -14.18
C VAL A 266 15.88 -7.75 -13.34
N CYS A 267 16.23 -8.20 -12.14
CA CYS A 267 15.26 -8.77 -11.21
C CYS A 267 15.68 -8.61 -9.75
N HIS A 268 14.70 -8.70 -8.88
CA HIS A 268 14.91 -8.73 -7.44
C HIS A 268 15.56 -10.05 -7.00
N SER A 269 16.30 -10.00 -5.90
CA SER A 269 17.00 -11.16 -5.32
C SER A 269 16.09 -12.30 -4.89
N ASP A 270 14.83 -12.03 -4.65
CA ASP A 270 13.78 -13.00 -4.28
C ASP A 270 13.04 -13.56 -5.48
N LEU A 271 13.49 -13.47 -6.65
CA LEU A 271 12.98 -13.99 -7.92
C LEU A 271 11.44 -14.07 -8.07
N THR A 272 10.71 -14.44 -7.01
CA THR A 272 9.24 -14.61 -6.98
C THR A 272 8.63 -14.06 -5.69
N GLY A 273 7.39 -13.60 -5.75
CA GLY A 273 6.60 -13.13 -4.62
C GLY A 273 6.30 -14.23 -3.60
N GLU A 274 6.04 -13.82 -2.37
CA GLU A 274 5.47 -14.65 -1.31
C GLU A 274 3.97 -14.33 -1.21
N ASN A 275 3.15 -15.32 -0.88
CA ASN A 275 1.72 -15.15 -0.63
C ASN A 275 0.93 -14.47 -1.78
N GLY A 276 1.34 -14.70 -3.02
CA GLY A 276 0.68 -14.14 -4.20
C GLY A 276 0.95 -12.66 -4.47
N TYR A 277 1.76 -11.98 -3.65
CA TYR A 277 2.03 -10.56 -3.87
C TYR A 277 3.02 -10.35 -5.02
N ASN A 278 2.61 -9.59 -6.02
CA ASN A 278 3.41 -9.25 -7.19
C ASN A 278 4.22 -7.98 -6.93
N TYR A 279 5.42 -8.15 -6.38
CA TYR A 279 6.37 -7.05 -6.28
C TYR A 279 7.02 -6.75 -7.62
N GLU A 280 7.43 -5.51 -7.81
CA GLU A 280 8.25 -5.11 -8.95
C GLU A 280 9.51 -5.96 -9.08
N PHE A 281 9.93 -6.14 -10.32
CA PHE A 281 11.18 -6.83 -10.69
C PHE A 281 11.24 -8.32 -10.32
N GLN A 282 10.10 -8.95 -10.08
CA GLN A 282 10.02 -10.40 -9.86
C GLN A 282 9.80 -11.16 -11.16
N LEU A 283 10.21 -12.42 -11.19
CA LEU A 283 10.16 -13.27 -12.38
C LEU A 283 8.97 -14.23 -12.39
N ASP A 284 7.93 -13.95 -11.61
CA ASP A 284 6.71 -14.77 -11.56
C ASP A 284 6.15 -15.10 -12.95
N PRO A 285 6.11 -14.17 -13.94
CA PRO A 285 5.65 -14.51 -15.27
C PRO A 285 6.51 -15.55 -15.98
N LEU A 286 7.82 -15.55 -15.79
CA LEU A 286 8.68 -16.60 -16.34
C LEU A 286 8.46 -17.94 -15.66
N PHE A 287 8.21 -17.97 -14.36
CA PHE A 287 7.86 -19.21 -13.66
C PHE A 287 6.49 -19.72 -14.12
N SER A 288 5.51 -18.86 -14.21
CA SER A 288 4.14 -19.23 -14.62
C SER A 288 4.08 -19.72 -16.07
N ALA A 289 4.94 -19.23 -16.97
CA ALA A 289 5.07 -19.76 -18.33
C ALA A 289 5.45 -21.25 -18.37
N PHE A 290 6.10 -21.76 -17.32
CA PHE A 290 6.36 -23.18 -17.10
C PHE A 290 5.28 -23.88 -16.26
N GLY A 291 4.21 -23.19 -15.87
CA GLY A 291 3.19 -23.70 -14.93
C GLY A 291 3.68 -23.80 -13.49
N ALA A 292 4.74 -23.05 -13.13
CA ALA A 292 5.34 -23.06 -11.81
C ALA A 292 4.89 -21.86 -10.99
N PHE A 293 4.54 -22.11 -9.72
CA PHE A 293 4.11 -21.08 -8.75
C PHE A 293 4.93 -21.25 -7.46
N PRO A 294 6.23 -20.88 -7.46
CA PRO A 294 7.07 -21.00 -6.27
C PRO A 294 6.50 -20.20 -5.10
N LYS A 295 6.74 -20.70 -3.88
CA LYS A 295 6.27 -20.14 -2.61
C LYS A 295 4.75 -20.14 -2.40
N GLN A 296 3.98 -20.57 -3.38
CA GLN A 296 2.51 -20.60 -3.31
C GLN A 296 1.97 -22.00 -2.98
N TRP A 297 0.80 -22.05 -2.34
CA TRP A 297 0.05 -23.29 -2.10
C TRP A 297 -0.97 -23.49 -3.20
N ILE A 298 -0.75 -24.48 -4.04
CA ILE A 298 -1.56 -24.77 -5.24
C ILE A 298 -2.34 -26.07 -5.10
N GLN A 299 -3.45 -26.16 -5.80
CA GLN A 299 -4.21 -27.40 -5.94
C GLN A 299 -3.62 -28.27 -7.05
N LYS A 300 -3.42 -29.55 -6.75
CA LYS A 300 -3.08 -30.55 -7.77
C LYS A 300 -4.31 -31.10 -8.46
N GLU A 301 -4.10 -31.77 -9.59
CA GLU A 301 -5.17 -32.46 -10.32
C GLU A 301 -5.93 -33.49 -9.46
N ASP A 302 -5.29 -34.11 -8.46
CA ASP A 302 -5.91 -35.05 -7.51
C ASP A 302 -6.66 -34.35 -6.36
N GLY A 303 -6.78 -33.03 -6.39
CA GLY A 303 -7.42 -32.19 -5.37
C GLY A 303 -6.58 -31.96 -4.12
N SER A 304 -5.36 -32.49 -4.04
CA SER A 304 -4.49 -32.28 -2.89
C SER A 304 -3.73 -30.95 -2.98
N ALA A 305 -3.48 -30.31 -1.80
CA ALA A 305 -2.62 -29.14 -1.73
C ALA A 305 -1.14 -29.50 -1.92
N ALA A 306 -0.41 -28.66 -2.63
CA ALA A 306 1.02 -28.77 -2.81
C ALA A 306 1.70 -27.41 -2.70
N TYR A 307 2.91 -27.39 -2.15
CA TYR A 307 3.76 -26.21 -2.16
C TYR A 307 4.44 -26.08 -3.53
N GLY A 308 4.23 -24.95 -4.22
CA GLY A 308 4.62 -24.76 -5.60
C GLY A 308 6.13 -24.85 -5.83
N SER A 309 6.95 -24.35 -4.91
CA SER A 309 8.43 -24.41 -5.01
C SER A 309 8.98 -25.84 -5.11
N VAL A 310 8.20 -26.85 -4.70
CA VAL A 310 8.66 -28.24 -4.71
C VAL A 310 8.08 -29.07 -5.85
N GLN A 311 7.43 -28.45 -6.82
CA GLN A 311 6.91 -29.14 -8.00
C GLN A 311 7.97 -29.29 -9.10
N ALA A 312 7.70 -30.17 -10.07
CA ALA A 312 8.64 -30.42 -11.17
C ALA A 312 8.81 -29.19 -12.07
N GLU A 313 7.73 -28.45 -12.26
CA GLU A 313 7.61 -27.23 -13.05
C GLU A 313 8.55 -26.13 -12.52
N ALA A 314 8.61 -25.95 -11.20
CA ALA A 314 9.53 -24.99 -10.57
C ALA A 314 11.01 -25.36 -10.81
N LYS A 315 11.30 -26.64 -10.89
CA LYS A 315 12.65 -27.11 -11.23
C LYS A 315 13.00 -26.80 -12.69
N GLU A 316 12.05 -26.96 -13.61
CA GLU A 316 12.26 -26.67 -15.04
C GLU A 316 12.46 -25.16 -15.24
N ALA A 317 11.63 -24.31 -14.63
CA ALA A 317 11.77 -22.86 -14.64
C ALA A 317 13.13 -22.40 -14.07
N LEU A 318 13.56 -22.95 -12.92
CA LEU A 318 14.88 -22.65 -12.35
C LEU A 318 16.04 -23.13 -13.23
N ALA A 319 15.88 -24.23 -13.99
CA ALA A 319 16.90 -24.67 -14.95
C ALA A 319 17.05 -23.65 -16.07
N PHE A 320 15.93 -23.18 -16.61
CA PHE A 320 15.88 -22.13 -17.62
C PHE A 320 16.55 -20.84 -17.12
N LEU A 321 16.17 -20.33 -15.97
CA LEU A 321 16.77 -19.11 -15.39
C LEU A 321 18.28 -19.24 -15.17
N ARG A 322 18.78 -20.42 -14.82
CA ARG A 322 20.23 -20.67 -14.69
C ARG A 322 20.96 -20.57 -16.03
N GLU A 323 20.35 -21.03 -17.11
CA GLU A 323 20.92 -20.89 -18.46
C GLU A 323 20.98 -19.40 -18.81
N LEU A 324 19.91 -18.62 -18.55
CA LEU A 324 19.90 -17.18 -18.77
C LEU A 324 20.98 -16.46 -17.95
N TYR A 325 21.16 -16.84 -16.69
CA TYR A 325 22.22 -16.30 -15.83
C TYR A 325 23.62 -16.64 -16.38
N ALA A 326 23.87 -17.89 -16.78
CA ALA A 326 25.15 -18.33 -17.32
C ALA A 326 25.51 -17.61 -18.62
N GLU A 327 24.51 -17.27 -19.44
CA GLU A 327 24.68 -16.51 -20.68
C GLU A 327 24.74 -14.97 -20.43
N GLY A 328 24.50 -14.49 -19.21
CA GLY A 328 24.45 -13.06 -18.89
C GLY A 328 23.17 -12.35 -19.34
N ILE A 329 22.14 -13.11 -19.75
CA ILE A 329 20.81 -12.56 -20.11
C ILE A 329 20.07 -12.13 -18.85
N LEU A 330 20.09 -12.95 -17.80
CA LEU A 330 19.67 -12.53 -16.46
C LEU A 330 20.81 -11.74 -15.80
N ASP A 331 20.51 -10.61 -15.16
CA ASP A 331 21.52 -9.79 -14.46
C ASP A 331 22.37 -10.64 -13.52
N GLN A 332 23.65 -10.71 -13.80
CA GLN A 332 24.59 -11.52 -13.01
C GLN A 332 24.83 -10.98 -11.60
N SER A 333 24.38 -9.76 -11.32
CA SER A 333 24.48 -9.13 -10.01
C SER A 333 23.15 -9.13 -9.24
N PHE A 334 22.09 -9.78 -9.74
CA PHE A 334 20.73 -9.70 -9.16
C PHE A 334 20.69 -10.01 -7.66
N MET A 335 21.50 -10.98 -7.18
CA MET A 335 21.56 -11.36 -5.76
C MET A 335 22.06 -10.24 -4.84
N LEU A 336 22.68 -9.19 -5.39
CA LEU A 336 23.26 -8.07 -4.66
C LEU A 336 22.52 -6.74 -4.92
N ARG A 337 21.54 -6.75 -5.82
CA ARG A 337 20.76 -5.56 -6.15
C ARG A 337 19.75 -5.25 -5.05
N SER A 338 19.70 -4.01 -4.63
CA SER A 338 18.53 -3.43 -3.95
C SER A 338 17.52 -2.95 -4.99
N MET A 339 16.28 -2.68 -4.58
CA MET A 339 15.25 -2.06 -5.42
C MET A 339 15.77 -0.76 -6.06
N GLY A 340 16.35 0.14 -5.27
CA GLY A 340 16.93 1.39 -5.75
C GLY A 340 18.03 1.19 -6.80
N ASN A 341 18.86 0.14 -6.70
CA ASN A 341 19.85 -0.15 -7.73
C ASN A 341 19.21 -0.62 -9.05
N ILE A 342 18.08 -1.32 -8.99
CA ILE A 342 17.36 -1.75 -10.20
C ILE A 342 16.72 -0.53 -10.86
N VAL A 343 16.04 0.31 -10.09
CA VAL A 343 15.46 1.58 -10.54
C VAL A 343 16.53 2.45 -11.20
N GLU A 344 17.70 2.61 -10.59
CA GLU A 344 18.83 3.36 -11.17
C GLU A 344 19.25 2.83 -12.54
N LEU A 345 19.31 1.51 -12.73
CA LEU A 345 19.66 0.92 -14.03
C LEU A 345 18.63 1.23 -15.12
N ILE A 346 17.35 1.24 -14.78
CA ILE A 346 16.26 1.56 -15.69
C ILE A 346 16.29 3.03 -16.05
N VAL A 347 16.36 3.91 -15.04
CA VAL A 347 16.38 5.36 -15.19
C VAL A 347 17.61 5.85 -15.97
N GLU A 348 18.78 5.23 -15.74
CA GLU A 348 20.02 5.52 -16.47
C GLU A 348 20.04 4.93 -17.89
N GLY A 349 19.00 4.20 -18.31
CA GLY A 349 18.96 3.56 -19.64
C GLY A 349 19.96 2.44 -19.83
N LYS A 350 20.47 1.84 -18.73
CA LYS A 350 21.41 0.72 -18.77
C LYS A 350 20.74 -0.62 -18.92
N CYS A 351 19.42 -0.67 -18.72
CA CYS A 351 18.57 -1.83 -18.84
C CYS A 351 17.39 -1.50 -19.76
N GLY A 352 17.01 -2.47 -20.61
CA GLY A 352 15.87 -2.32 -21.54
C GLY A 352 14.73 -3.31 -21.28
N SER A 353 14.76 -4.05 -20.17
CA SER A 353 13.78 -5.10 -19.87
C SER A 353 13.65 -5.38 -18.38
N PHE A 354 12.41 -5.47 -17.89
CA PHE A 354 12.08 -5.90 -16.53
C PHE A 354 10.62 -6.37 -16.45
N PHE A 355 10.27 -7.11 -15.43
CA PHE A 355 8.88 -7.39 -15.08
C PHE A 355 8.41 -6.40 -14.01
N GLY A 356 7.26 -5.80 -14.23
CA GLY A 356 6.67 -4.83 -13.32
C GLY A 356 5.15 -4.77 -13.44
N PRO A 357 4.46 -4.18 -12.45
CA PRO A 357 3.01 -4.06 -12.46
C PRO A 357 2.51 -3.10 -13.54
N TRP A 358 1.19 -3.05 -13.72
CA TRP A 358 0.53 -2.15 -14.66
C TRP A 358 0.86 -0.66 -14.42
N TRP A 359 1.20 -0.29 -13.19
CA TRP A 359 1.53 1.09 -12.81
C TRP A 359 3.02 1.44 -12.97
N ALA A 360 3.86 0.55 -13.49
CA ALA A 360 5.27 0.82 -13.74
C ALA A 360 5.55 2.11 -14.55
N PRO A 361 4.67 2.60 -15.44
CA PRO A 361 4.83 3.91 -16.07
C PRO A 361 4.91 5.07 -15.08
N ASN A 362 4.19 5.00 -13.94
CA ASN A 362 4.22 6.05 -12.93
C ASN A 362 5.52 5.98 -12.09
N ASN A 363 6.08 4.79 -11.89
CA ASN A 363 7.34 4.54 -11.19
C ASN A 363 7.86 3.13 -11.59
N PRO A 364 9.09 2.97 -12.15
CA PRO A 364 10.13 4.01 -12.31
C PRO A 364 10.17 4.66 -13.70
N LEU A 365 9.27 4.31 -14.63
CA LEU A 365 9.41 4.68 -16.04
C LEU A 365 9.17 6.18 -16.31
N MET A 366 8.42 6.87 -15.47
CA MET A 366 8.25 8.32 -15.57
C MET A 366 9.60 9.04 -15.44
N GLU A 367 10.37 8.74 -14.40
CA GLU A 367 11.71 9.31 -14.21
C GLU A 367 12.66 8.91 -15.35
N ALA A 368 12.59 7.66 -15.82
CA ALA A 368 13.38 7.21 -16.97
C ALA A 368 13.06 8.02 -18.24
N ARG A 369 11.80 8.37 -18.47
CA ARG A 369 11.35 9.18 -19.60
C ARG A 369 11.73 10.65 -19.45
N GLU A 370 11.60 11.22 -18.26
CA GLU A 370 12.08 12.59 -17.98
C GLU A 370 13.57 12.75 -18.29
N LYS A 371 14.36 11.75 -17.93
CA LYS A 371 15.80 11.73 -18.20
C LYS A 371 16.13 11.47 -19.67
N ASN A 372 15.36 10.64 -20.34
CA ASN A 372 15.47 10.33 -21.76
C ASN A 372 14.09 10.34 -22.43
N PRO A 373 13.61 11.50 -22.93
CA PRO A 373 12.29 11.62 -23.55
C PRO A 373 12.07 10.72 -24.79
N GLU A 374 13.16 10.25 -25.42
CA GLU A 374 13.10 9.33 -26.56
C GLU A 374 12.95 7.86 -26.15
N ALA A 375 13.05 7.55 -24.85
CA ALA A 375 12.83 6.20 -24.35
C ALA A 375 11.34 5.84 -24.45
N VAL A 376 11.03 4.84 -25.26
CA VAL A 376 9.68 4.30 -25.41
C VAL A 376 9.63 2.93 -24.74
N TRP A 377 8.80 2.81 -23.72
CA TRP A 377 8.55 1.56 -23.01
C TRP A 377 7.16 1.05 -23.33
N GLU A 378 7.04 -0.24 -23.60
CA GLU A 378 5.75 -0.89 -23.83
C GLU A 378 5.59 -2.15 -22.97
N PRO A 379 4.35 -2.41 -22.49
CA PRO A 379 4.02 -3.61 -21.73
C PRO A 379 3.66 -4.79 -22.63
N TYR A 380 4.04 -6.00 -22.21
CA TYR A 380 3.68 -7.25 -22.88
C TYR A 380 3.28 -8.31 -21.86
N LEU A 381 2.44 -9.25 -22.28
CA LEU A 381 2.13 -10.45 -21.52
C LEU A 381 2.90 -11.65 -22.07
N ILE A 382 3.39 -12.49 -21.19
CA ILE A 382 4.09 -13.70 -21.56
C ILE A 382 3.25 -14.92 -21.19
N GLY A 383 2.77 -15.62 -22.19
CA GLY A 383 1.97 -16.82 -22.04
C GLY A 383 2.81 -18.09 -21.85
N GLY A 384 2.17 -19.11 -21.28
CA GLY A 384 2.69 -20.48 -21.34
C GLY A 384 2.57 -21.07 -22.75
N LYS A 385 3.07 -22.29 -22.94
CA LYS A 385 3.04 -23.01 -24.23
C LYS A 385 1.63 -23.24 -24.80
N ASP A 386 0.61 -23.11 -23.99
CA ASP A 386 -0.82 -23.16 -24.37
C ASP A 386 -1.43 -21.79 -24.68
N GLY A 387 -0.64 -20.73 -24.69
CA GLY A 387 -1.05 -19.36 -24.96
C GLY A 387 -1.80 -18.68 -23.79
N LYS A 388 -1.93 -19.34 -22.64
CA LYS A 388 -2.55 -18.76 -21.46
C LYS A 388 -1.52 -18.05 -20.60
N VAL A 389 -1.92 -16.89 -20.07
CA VAL A 389 -1.17 -16.15 -19.07
C VAL A 389 -1.73 -16.51 -17.70
N ARG A 390 -0.92 -17.17 -16.87
CA ARG A 390 -1.29 -17.57 -15.52
C ARG A 390 -0.62 -16.65 -14.51
N TYR A 391 -1.37 -16.27 -13.50
CA TYR A 391 -0.81 -15.59 -12.34
C TYR A 391 -1.46 -16.10 -11.07
N TYR A 392 -0.75 -15.98 -9.96
CA TYR A 392 -1.24 -16.38 -8.66
C TYR A 392 -2.04 -15.23 -8.04
N ASP A 393 -3.18 -15.56 -7.47
CA ASP A 393 -4.04 -14.59 -6.80
C ASP A 393 -3.36 -14.04 -5.54
N GLN A 394 -3.63 -12.79 -5.23
CA GLN A 394 -3.08 -12.14 -4.05
C GLN A 394 -3.83 -12.60 -2.79
N GLU A 395 -3.20 -12.47 -1.63
CA GLU A 395 -3.92 -12.55 -0.36
C GLU A 395 -4.97 -11.44 -0.30
N ALA A 396 -6.11 -11.75 0.32
CA ALA A 396 -7.24 -10.82 0.37
C ALA A 396 -6.93 -9.51 1.12
N SER A 397 -5.94 -9.53 2.01
CA SER A 397 -5.35 -8.36 2.67
C SER A 397 -4.00 -8.72 3.29
N TYR A 398 -3.11 -7.75 3.35
CA TYR A 398 -1.81 -7.84 4.04
C TYR A 398 -1.53 -6.63 4.94
N LYS A 399 -2.42 -5.61 4.94
CA LYS A 399 -2.34 -4.45 5.83
C LYS A 399 -3.60 -4.29 6.64
N TYR A 400 -3.44 -3.93 7.89
CA TYR A 400 -4.51 -3.84 8.86
C TYR A 400 -4.36 -2.57 9.68
N VAL A 401 -5.35 -1.69 9.64
CA VAL A 401 -5.42 -0.54 10.55
C VAL A 401 -5.99 -1.03 11.87
N VAL A 402 -5.18 -0.95 12.91
CA VAL A 402 -5.56 -1.33 14.27
C VAL A 402 -5.77 -0.11 15.14
N VAL A 403 -6.66 -0.24 16.12
CA VAL A 403 -6.99 0.80 17.09
C VAL A 403 -6.63 0.32 18.48
N SER A 404 -5.93 1.15 19.26
CA SER A 404 -5.60 0.85 20.65
C SER A 404 -6.86 0.58 21.48
N ALA A 405 -6.84 -0.44 22.33
CA ALA A 405 -7.95 -0.72 23.26
C ALA A 405 -8.15 0.38 24.32
N GLU A 406 -7.18 1.30 24.48
CA GLU A 406 -7.25 2.42 25.40
C GLU A 406 -7.88 3.69 24.76
N PHE A 407 -8.08 3.69 23.42
CA PHE A 407 -8.67 4.82 22.72
C PHE A 407 -10.20 4.83 22.85
N GLU A 408 -10.77 5.99 23.18
CA GLU A 408 -12.19 6.13 23.47
C GLU A 408 -13.10 6.10 22.23
N HIS A 409 -12.54 6.30 21.01
CA HIS A 409 -13.28 6.41 19.75
C HIS A 409 -12.85 5.38 18.70
N PRO A 410 -13.01 4.07 18.96
CA PRO A 410 -12.58 3.02 18.02
C PRO A 410 -13.32 3.08 16.67
N GLU A 411 -14.53 3.64 16.64
CA GLU A 411 -15.35 3.84 15.44
C GLU A 411 -14.69 4.81 14.42
N LEU A 412 -13.75 5.62 14.87
CA LEU A 412 -13.13 6.69 14.09
C LEU A 412 -12.51 6.16 12.80
N VAL A 413 -11.89 4.98 12.80
CA VAL A 413 -11.22 4.42 11.60
C VAL A 413 -12.22 4.10 10.48
N PHE A 414 -13.41 3.60 10.81
CA PHE A 414 -14.45 3.36 9.80
C PHE A 414 -15.09 4.66 9.30
N LYS A 415 -15.22 5.65 10.16
CA LYS A 415 -15.67 7.00 9.75
C LYS A 415 -14.66 7.65 8.81
N MET A 416 -13.36 7.56 9.12
CA MET A 416 -12.30 8.05 8.24
C MET A 416 -12.31 7.33 6.90
N ALA A 417 -12.43 6.00 6.90
CA ALA A 417 -12.52 5.21 5.68
C ALA A 417 -13.74 5.59 4.84
N SER A 418 -14.91 5.71 5.46
CA SER A 418 -16.15 6.12 4.79
C SER A 418 -16.03 7.51 4.17
N VAL A 419 -15.39 8.46 4.87
CA VAL A 419 -15.18 9.81 4.32
C VAL A 419 -14.18 9.78 3.17
N MET A 420 -13.04 9.11 3.31
CA MET A 420 -11.98 9.16 2.30
C MET A 420 -12.30 8.33 1.05
N PHE A 421 -12.88 7.13 1.23
CA PHE A 421 -13.03 6.16 0.14
C PHE A 421 -14.43 6.16 -0.47
N ASP A 422 -15.45 6.65 0.22
CA ASP A 422 -16.79 6.77 -0.31
C ASP A 422 -17.14 8.24 -0.56
N LYS A 423 -17.33 9.05 0.48
CA LYS A 423 -17.81 10.43 0.36
C LYS A 423 -16.91 11.32 -0.50
N MET A 424 -15.63 11.41 -0.16
CA MET A 424 -14.65 12.29 -0.83
C MET A 424 -14.38 11.85 -2.26
N ARG A 425 -14.36 10.54 -2.53
CA ARG A 425 -14.01 10.00 -3.84
C ARG A 425 -15.20 9.90 -4.79
N TYR A 426 -16.37 9.46 -4.30
CA TYR A 426 -17.52 9.13 -5.14
C TYR A 426 -18.67 10.13 -5.06
N GLU A 427 -18.85 10.84 -3.93
CA GLU A 427 -19.93 11.79 -3.77
C GLU A 427 -19.52 13.23 -4.06
N ASP A 428 -18.29 13.64 -3.69
CA ASP A 428 -17.78 15.01 -3.84
C ASP A 428 -16.98 15.15 -5.15
N SER A 429 -17.67 15.23 -6.25
CA SER A 429 -17.07 15.34 -7.60
C SER A 429 -16.50 16.73 -7.92
N GLU A 430 -16.68 17.73 -7.06
CA GLU A 430 -16.23 19.11 -7.24
C GLU A 430 -15.01 19.45 -6.34
N ASN A 431 -14.32 18.45 -5.80
CA ASN A 431 -13.15 18.63 -4.96
C ASN A 431 -11.88 18.85 -5.79
N ASP A 432 -11.68 20.09 -6.25
CA ASP A 432 -10.52 20.49 -7.07
C ASP A 432 -9.17 20.20 -6.36
N GLU A 433 -9.12 20.26 -5.03
CA GLU A 433 -7.91 20.00 -4.24
C GLU A 433 -7.52 18.51 -4.30
N LEU A 434 -8.51 17.61 -4.22
CA LEU A 434 -8.31 16.17 -4.38
C LEU A 434 -7.96 15.82 -5.83
N GLU A 435 -8.63 16.42 -6.80
CA GLU A 435 -8.29 16.22 -8.22
C GLU A 435 -6.83 16.61 -8.50
N ASN A 436 -6.37 17.74 -7.92
CA ASN A 436 -4.97 18.14 -8.03
C ASN A 436 -4.01 17.11 -7.42
N TYR A 437 -4.38 16.45 -6.32
CA TYR A 437 -3.57 15.36 -5.74
C TYR A 437 -3.44 14.16 -6.69
N PHE A 438 -4.51 13.78 -7.37
CA PHE A 438 -4.46 12.72 -8.39
C PHE A 438 -3.67 13.16 -9.64
N GLN A 439 -3.77 14.43 -10.03
CA GLN A 439 -2.97 14.98 -11.11
C GLN A 439 -1.48 15.01 -10.80
N LEU A 440 -1.09 15.33 -9.57
CA LEU A 440 0.28 15.30 -9.09
C LEU A 440 0.79 13.89 -8.77
N ASN A 441 -0.04 12.88 -8.94
CA ASN A 441 0.27 11.49 -8.59
C ASN A 441 0.79 11.36 -7.14
N VAL A 442 0.12 12.06 -6.19
CA VAL A 442 0.48 12.03 -4.77
C VAL A 442 0.29 10.62 -4.24
N ASP A 443 1.31 10.11 -3.56
CA ASP A 443 1.32 8.77 -2.98
C ASP A 443 0.16 8.55 -2.00
N SER A 444 -0.40 7.33 -2.01
CA SER A 444 -1.54 6.95 -1.16
C SER A 444 -1.26 7.09 0.33
N THR A 445 0.01 7.09 0.73
CA THR A 445 0.42 7.31 2.11
C THR A 445 0.24 8.76 2.59
N ALA A 446 -0.13 9.71 1.72
CA ALA A 446 -0.62 11.02 2.16
C ALA A 446 -1.90 10.93 2.99
N ARG A 447 -2.70 9.86 2.82
CA ARG A 447 -3.87 9.56 3.67
C ARG A 447 -3.42 9.21 5.08
N PRO A 448 -4.15 9.63 6.13
CA PRO A 448 -3.79 9.29 7.51
C PRO A 448 -3.65 7.78 7.74
N LEU A 449 -4.58 6.97 7.23
CA LEU A 449 -4.59 5.52 7.43
C LEU A 449 -3.52 4.77 6.60
N SER A 450 -2.90 5.40 5.60
CA SER A 450 -1.88 4.81 4.71
C SER A 450 -2.31 3.50 4.03
N ILE A 451 -3.60 3.34 3.78
CA ILE A 451 -4.23 2.23 3.07
C ILE A 451 -5.04 2.73 1.89
N ASN A 452 -5.45 1.81 1.02
CA ASN A 452 -6.39 2.05 -0.05
C ASN A 452 -7.57 1.08 0.03
N ILE A 453 -8.79 1.58 -0.11
CA ILE A 453 -10.00 0.77 -0.15
C ILE A 453 -10.77 1.14 -1.41
N ASP A 454 -11.10 0.13 -2.20
CA ASP A 454 -11.88 0.27 -3.41
C ASP A 454 -12.59 -1.04 -3.74
N TYR A 455 -13.38 -1.07 -4.80
CA TYR A 455 -13.97 -2.29 -5.33
C TYR A 455 -12.90 -3.27 -5.82
N SER A 456 -13.17 -4.57 -5.73
CA SER A 456 -12.23 -5.63 -6.16
C SER A 456 -11.83 -5.50 -7.64
N ASP A 457 -12.70 -4.96 -8.47
CA ASP A 457 -12.51 -4.73 -9.89
C ASP A 457 -12.28 -3.24 -10.25
N ALA A 458 -11.85 -2.43 -9.27
CA ALA A 458 -11.68 -0.98 -9.41
C ALA A 458 -10.79 -0.59 -10.60
N LEU A 459 -9.69 -1.32 -10.80
CA LEU A 459 -8.76 -1.08 -11.90
C LEU A 459 -9.43 -1.28 -13.26
N TYR A 460 -10.21 -2.35 -13.39
CA TYR A 460 -10.95 -2.66 -14.62
C TYR A 460 -12.06 -1.65 -14.88
N ARG A 461 -12.83 -1.28 -13.85
CA ARG A 461 -13.85 -0.21 -13.96
C ARG A 461 -13.26 1.12 -14.42
N CYS A 462 -12.11 1.50 -13.84
CA CYS A 462 -11.40 2.72 -14.22
C CYS A 462 -10.98 2.67 -15.70
N TYR A 463 -10.38 1.57 -16.16
CA TYR A 463 -10.01 1.36 -17.56
C TYR A 463 -11.22 1.44 -18.51
N GLU A 464 -12.33 0.74 -18.21
CA GLU A 464 -13.53 0.75 -19.05
C GLU A 464 -14.12 2.15 -19.16
N GLN A 465 -14.27 2.87 -18.04
CA GLN A 465 -14.86 4.21 -18.03
C GLN A 465 -14.00 5.23 -18.78
N ILE A 466 -12.69 5.23 -18.57
CA ILE A 466 -11.77 6.13 -19.28
C ILE A 466 -11.78 5.80 -20.78
N SER A 467 -11.69 4.52 -21.14
CA SER A 467 -11.70 4.08 -22.54
C SER A 467 -13.00 4.47 -23.24
N ALA A 468 -14.15 4.26 -22.61
CA ALA A 468 -15.45 4.66 -23.15
C ALA A 468 -15.56 6.19 -23.31
N ALA A 469 -14.99 6.97 -22.39
CA ALA A 469 -14.96 8.42 -22.49
C ALA A 469 -14.04 8.91 -23.62
N LEU A 470 -12.86 8.31 -23.79
CA LEU A 470 -11.93 8.61 -24.87
C LEU A 470 -12.53 8.28 -26.25
N ASN A 471 -13.32 7.22 -26.34
CA ASN A 471 -14.03 6.82 -27.56
C ASN A 471 -15.32 7.62 -27.80
N GLY A 472 -15.73 8.51 -26.89
CA GLY A 472 -16.96 9.30 -27.01
C GLY A 472 -18.26 8.53 -26.70
N GLU A 473 -18.15 7.35 -26.11
CA GLU A 473 -19.26 6.48 -25.70
C GLU A 473 -19.82 6.83 -24.32
N PHE A 474 -19.02 7.51 -23.50
CA PHE A 474 -19.37 7.97 -22.16
C PHE A 474 -19.04 9.46 -22.01
N SER A 475 -19.88 10.20 -21.26
CA SER A 475 -19.65 11.64 -21.04
C SER A 475 -18.54 11.84 -20.00
N PRO A 476 -17.44 12.56 -20.33
CA PRO A 476 -16.36 12.81 -19.39
C PRO A 476 -16.81 13.50 -18.09
N GLN A 477 -17.87 14.33 -18.15
CA GLN A 477 -18.43 15.04 -16.98
C GLN A 477 -19.15 14.12 -15.98
N LYS A 478 -19.30 12.84 -16.31
CA LYS A 478 -19.87 11.81 -15.43
C LYS A 478 -18.82 10.87 -14.85
N LEU A 479 -17.57 11.06 -15.24
CA LEU A 479 -16.46 10.33 -14.60
C LEU A 479 -16.33 10.77 -13.16
N GLN A 480 -15.96 9.82 -12.32
CA GLN A 480 -15.56 10.14 -10.95
C GLN A 480 -14.24 10.92 -10.95
N ILE A 481 -13.92 11.56 -9.85
CA ILE A 481 -12.78 12.49 -9.75
C ILE A 481 -11.43 11.83 -10.15
N LEU A 482 -11.19 10.58 -9.75
CA LEU A 482 -9.99 9.83 -10.13
C LEU A 482 -9.95 9.53 -11.64
N GLU A 483 -11.03 8.99 -12.18
CA GLU A 483 -11.17 8.64 -13.59
C GLU A 483 -11.11 9.89 -14.47
N HIS A 484 -11.68 11.00 -14.02
CA HIS A 484 -11.63 12.28 -14.73
C HIS A 484 -10.19 12.82 -14.81
N SER A 485 -9.44 12.75 -13.72
CA SER A 485 -8.03 13.13 -13.69
C SER A 485 -7.21 12.33 -14.71
N TYR A 486 -7.34 11.01 -14.73
CA TYR A 486 -6.65 10.16 -15.70
C TYR A 486 -7.16 10.34 -17.14
N TYR A 487 -8.46 10.51 -17.35
CA TYR A 487 -9.02 10.82 -18.66
C TYR A 487 -8.40 12.07 -19.27
N THR A 488 -8.24 13.13 -18.46
CA THR A 488 -7.67 14.40 -18.92
C THR A 488 -6.24 14.22 -19.41
N LYS A 489 -5.40 13.49 -18.65
CA LYS A 489 -4.02 13.17 -19.04
C LYS A 489 -3.95 12.26 -20.27
N CYS A 490 -4.72 11.18 -20.28
CA CYS A 490 -4.75 10.25 -21.42
C CYS A 490 -5.19 10.95 -22.71
N LYS A 491 -6.17 11.85 -22.63
CA LYS A 491 -6.63 12.63 -23.75
C LYS A 491 -5.57 13.61 -24.25
N ALA A 492 -4.91 14.33 -23.36
CA ALA A 492 -3.82 15.24 -23.70
C ALA A 492 -2.68 14.50 -24.42
N TYR A 493 -2.29 13.33 -23.91
CA TYR A 493 -1.31 12.46 -24.57
C TYR A 493 -1.74 12.05 -25.98
N LEU A 494 -2.99 11.61 -26.18
CA LEU A 494 -3.49 11.15 -27.48
C LEU A 494 -3.60 12.30 -28.52
N GLU A 495 -3.93 13.51 -28.08
CA GLU A 495 -4.05 14.68 -28.94
C GLU A 495 -2.66 15.22 -29.35
N HIS A 496 -1.65 15.09 -28.50
CA HIS A 496 -0.32 15.69 -28.70
C HIS A 496 0.85 14.80 -28.21
N PRO A 497 0.99 13.56 -28.71
CA PRO A 497 1.95 12.60 -28.17
C PRO A 497 3.43 13.06 -28.25
N GLU A 498 3.73 13.93 -29.24
CA GLU A 498 5.09 14.46 -29.44
C GLU A 498 5.48 15.59 -28.47
N THR A 499 4.53 16.17 -27.77
CA THR A 499 4.75 17.25 -26.79
C THR A 499 4.25 16.91 -25.40
N ALA A 500 3.66 15.74 -25.24
CA ALA A 500 3.15 15.23 -23.97
C ALA A 500 4.27 15.13 -22.93
N ASP A 501 3.96 15.52 -21.71
CA ASP A 501 4.88 15.36 -20.60
C ASP A 501 4.95 13.89 -20.11
N ALA A 502 5.80 13.63 -19.13
CA ALA A 502 6.01 12.29 -18.63
C ALA A 502 4.78 11.74 -17.87
N GLU A 503 4.00 12.62 -17.24
CA GLU A 503 2.80 12.23 -16.50
C GLU A 503 1.64 11.87 -17.42
N GLU A 504 1.42 12.64 -18.50
CA GLU A 504 0.41 12.36 -19.52
C GLU A 504 0.70 11.02 -20.21
N TRP A 505 1.97 10.77 -20.54
CA TRP A 505 2.43 9.50 -21.08
C TRP A 505 2.22 8.36 -20.07
N ALA A 506 2.63 8.53 -18.83
CA ALA A 506 2.52 7.50 -17.79
C ALA A 506 1.05 7.14 -17.51
N ALA A 507 0.16 8.12 -17.49
CA ALA A 507 -1.27 7.88 -17.34
C ALA A 507 -1.84 7.01 -18.47
N TYR A 508 -1.47 7.31 -19.74
CA TYR A 508 -1.94 6.53 -20.88
C TYR A 508 -1.36 5.10 -20.90
N GLU A 509 -0.05 4.97 -20.69
CA GLU A 509 0.60 3.65 -20.69
C GLU A 509 0.09 2.76 -19.56
N SER A 510 -0.13 3.31 -18.36
CA SER A 510 -0.62 2.55 -17.23
C SER A 510 -2.12 2.23 -17.33
N ARG A 511 -2.96 3.27 -17.50
CA ARG A 511 -4.41 3.12 -17.37
C ARG A 511 -5.08 2.59 -18.63
N ILE A 512 -4.48 2.80 -19.80
CA ILE A 512 -5.05 2.34 -21.07
C ILE A 512 -4.28 1.14 -21.60
N LYS A 513 -2.98 1.27 -21.91
CA LYS A 513 -2.25 0.17 -22.55
C LYS A 513 -2.07 -1.02 -21.62
N ALA A 514 -1.51 -0.83 -20.44
CA ALA A 514 -1.27 -1.93 -19.51
C ALA A 514 -2.57 -2.59 -19.05
N CYS A 515 -3.60 -1.79 -18.69
CA CYS A 515 -4.90 -2.33 -18.27
C CYS A 515 -5.65 -3.05 -19.38
N SER A 516 -5.49 -2.64 -20.65
CA SER A 516 -6.10 -3.34 -21.79
C SER A 516 -5.61 -4.78 -21.92
N LEU A 517 -4.33 -5.04 -21.61
CA LEU A 517 -3.76 -6.38 -21.63
C LEU A 517 -4.37 -7.29 -20.55
N MET A 518 -4.80 -6.71 -19.44
CA MET A 518 -5.35 -7.44 -18.29
C MET A 518 -6.86 -7.71 -18.41
N SER A 519 -7.53 -7.18 -19.44
CA SER A 519 -8.98 -7.36 -19.66
C SER A 519 -9.34 -8.55 -20.54
N GLY A 520 -8.38 -9.37 -20.95
CA GLY A 520 -8.59 -10.44 -21.93
C GLY A 520 -8.91 -11.81 -21.33
N GLY A 521 -9.67 -12.61 -22.08
CA GLY A 521 -10.04 -13.99 -21.69
C GLY A 521 -8.89 -15.01 -21.71
N TRP A 522 -7.66 -14.59 -21.98
CA TRP A 522 -6.44 -15.41 -21.94
C TRP A 522 -5.81 -15.49 -20.53
N LEU A 523 -6.31 -14.69 -19.58
CA LEU A 523 -5.85 -14.71 -18.21
C LEU A 523 -6.48 -15.88 -17.43
N GLU A 524 -5.66 -16.58 -16.67
CA GLU A 524 -6.08 -17.66 -15.77
C GLU A 524 -5.51 -17.42 -14.37
N VAL A 525 -6.40 -17.14 -13.44
CA VAL A 525 -6.04 -16.91 -12.02
C VAL A 525 -5.85 -18.24 -11.33
N ILE A 526 -4.74 -18.38 -10.61
CA ILE A 526 -4.47 -19.54 -9.76
C ILE A 526 -4.73 -19.12 -8.31
N SER A 527 -5.88 -19.53 -7.78
CA SER A 527 -6.25 -19.19 -6.41
C SER A 527 -5.49 -20.03 -5.37
N PRO A 528 -5.15 -19.45 -4.21
CA PRO A 528 -4.52 -20.18 -3.12
C PRO A 528 -5.47 -21.25 -2.55
N VAL A 529 -4.95 -22.43 -2.31
CA VAL A 529 -5.69 -23.49 -1.61
C VAL A 529 -5.48 -23.45 -0.09
N PHE A 530 -4.62 -22.56 0.35
CA PHE A 530 -4.31 -22.32 1.75
C PHE A 530 -3.68 -20.93 1.91
N SER A 531 -4.24 -20.18 2.81
CA SER A 531 -3.68 -18.93 3.33
C SER A 531 -3.51 -19.03 4.85
N GLY A 532 -2.53 -18.32 5.40
CA GLY A 532 -2.22 -18.32 6.82
C GLY A 532 -1.19 -19.39 7.24
N GLU A 533 -1.00 -19.57 8.52
CA GLU A 533 0.04 -20.41 9.12
C GLU A 533 -0.52 -21.50 10.04
N THR A 534 0.08 -22.65 9.97
CA THR A 534 -0.15 -23.71 10.97
C THR A 534 0.84 -23.53 12.13
N GLU A 535 0.54 -24.08 13.32
CA GLU A 535 1.47 -24.06 14.48
C GLU A 535 2.88 -24.57 14.15
N THR A 536 3.01 -25.51 13.21
CA THR A 536 4.32 -26.00 12.76
C THR A 536 4.99 -25.00 11.81
N MET A 537 4.22 -24.24 11.03
CA MET A 537 4.75 -23.19 10.17
C MET A 537 5.29 -22.03 11.02
N LYS A 538 4.57 -21.56 12.02
CA LYS A 538 5.03 -20.54 12.98
C LYS A 538 6.42 -20.85 13.54
N GLU A 539 6.72 -22.12 13.81
CA GLU A 539 8.02 -22.55 14.35
C GLU A 539 9.13 -22.71 13.30
N LYS A 540 8.77 -23.03 12.03
CA LYS A 540 9.73 -23.57 11.05
C LYS A 540 9.74 -22.87 9.72
N TRP A 541 8.71 -22.08 9.38
CA TRP A 541 8.52 -21.59 8.03
C TRP A 541 9.62 -20.61 7.61
N ALA A 542 9.93 -19.62 8.44
CA ALA A 542 11.00 -18.66 8.17
C ALA A 542 12.37 -19.33 7.93
N GLU A 543 12.69 -20.40 8.71
CA GLU A 543 13.92 -21.17 8.48
C GLU A 543 13.90 -21.90 7.14
N LEU A 544 12.75 -22.45 6.74
CA LEU A 544 12.56 -23.15 5.47
C LEU A 544 12.66 -22.21 4.28
N LEU A 545 12.03 -21.03 4.33
CA LEU A 545 12.13 -20.01 3.29
C LEU A 545 13.57 -19.49 3.13
N ALA A 546 14.25 -19.20 4.23
CA ALA A 546 15.64 -18.79 4.21
C ALA A 546 16.57 -19.90 3.65
N LEU A 547 16.22 -21.15 3.89
CA LEU A 547 16.94 -22.29 3.32
C LEU A 547 16.68 -22.43 1.83
N GLU A 548 15.43 -22.25 1.38
CA GLU A 548 15.03 -22.24 -0.03
C GLU A 548 15.77 -21.15 -0.79
N LYS A 549 15.70 -19.90 -0.36
CA LYS A 549 16.41 -18.75 -0.94
C LYS A 549 17.91 -19.03 -1.07
N ARG A 550 18.55 -19.50 -0.01
CA ARG A 550 19.98 -19.87 -0.03
C ARG A 550 20.31 -20.96 -1.04
N ARG A 551 19.40 -21.92 -1.25
CA ARG A 551 19.61 -23.04 -2.19
C ARG A 551 19.43 -22.60 -3.63
N ILE A 552 18.41 -21.80 -3.87
CA ILE A 552 18.17 -21.17 -5.17
C ILE A 552 19.42 -20.35 -5.57
N TRP A 553 19.89 -19.44 -4.72
CA TRP A 553 21.08 -18.62 -4.99
C TRP A 553 22.33 -19.45 -5.28
N LYS A 554 22.59 -20.50 -4.50
CA LYS A 554 23.73 -21.41 -4.73
C LYS A 554 23.65 -22.20 -6.05
N SER A 555 22.49 -22.27 -6.66
CA SER A 555 22.33 -22.97 -7.94
C SER A 555 22.84 -22.15 -9.14
N PHE A 556 22.86 -20.82 -9.05
CA PHE A 556 23.21 -19.91 -10.16
C PHE A 556 24.72 -19.89 -10.51
N PRO A 557 25.67 -19.77 -9.57
CA PRO A 557 27.10 -19.68 -9.91
C PRO A 557 27.74 -20.94 -10.46
N GLY A 558 26.97 -21.97 -10.87
CA GLY A 558 27.49 -23.17 -11.54
C GLY A 558 28.21 -24.18 -10.64
N SER A 559 28.48 -23.89 -9.38
CA SER A 559 29.22 -24.74 -8.43
C SER A 559 28.35 -25.65 -7.56
N GLY A 560 27.04 -25.51 -7.62
CA GLY A 560 26.08 -26.27 -6.79
C GLY A 560 25.40 -27.38 -7.59
N SER A 561 25.67 -28.64 -7.24
CA SER A 561 24.97 -29.78 -7.81
C SER A 561 23.48 -29.71 -7.49
N TRP A 562 22.63 -29.93 -8.50
CA TRP A 562 21.16 -30.12 -8.38
C TRP A 562 20.77 -31.18 -7.32
N ILE A 563 21.68 -32.04 -6.95
CA ILE A 563 21.54 -33.04 -5.89
C ILE A 563 21.14 -32.41 -4.55
N ILE A 564 21.46 -31.13 -4.34
CA ILE A 564 21.20 -30.44 -3.06
C ILE A 564 19.76 -29.98 -2.95
N LEU A 565 19.13 -29.49 -4.03
CA LEU A 565 17.68 -29.17 -4.05
C LEU A 565 16.85 -30.46 -3.93
N THR A 566 17.20 -31.50 -4.70
CA THR A 566 16.51 -32.81 -4.61
C THR A 566 16.72 -33.51 -3.27
N GLY A 567 17.79 -33.22 -2.52
CA GLY A 567 18.04 -33.74 -1.19
C GLY A 567 17.18 -33.12 -0.10
N LEU A 568 16.90 -31.83 -0.17
CA LEU A 568 15.90 -31.15 0.67
C LEU A 568 14.50 -31.72 0.43
N TRP A 569 14.15 -31.90 -0.82
CA TRP A 569 12.86 -32.45 -1.24
C TRP A 569 12.67 -33.91 -0.78
N LYS A 570 13.72 -34.70 -0.77
CA LYS A 570 13.65 -36.10 -0.30
C LYS A 570 13.67 -36.24 1.22
N ASN A 571 14.38 -35.41 1.96
CA ASN A 571 14.67 -35.64 3.38
C ASN A 571 14.04 -34.63 4.36
N GLY A 572 13.94 -33.33 4.01
CA GLY A 572 13.34 -32.29 4.83
C GLY A 572 11.83 -32.30 4.72
N TRP A 573 11.32 -32.01 3.53
CA TRP A 573 9.88 -31.95 3.25
C TRP A 573 9.15 -33.31 3.32
N LYS A 574 9.82 -34.44 3.07
CA LYS A 574 9.17 -35.75 3.21
C LYS A 574 8.84 -36.11 4.64
N ARG A 575 9.56 -35.63 5.62
CA ARG A 575 9.26 -35.87 7.04
C ARG A 575 8.20 -34.92 7.57
N GLU A 576 8.32 -33.65 7.31
CA GLU A 576 7.39 -32.60 7.81
C GLU A 576 6.13 -32.47 6.93
N GLY A 577 6.24 -32.48 5.63
CA GLY A 577 5.09 -32.47 4.72
C GLY A 577 4.17 -33.67 4.83
N LYS A 578 4.64 -34.85 5.34
CA LYS A 578 3.77 -35.98 5.72
C LYS A 578 3.01 -35.70 7.02
N ARG A 579 3.58 -34.90 7.92
CA ARG A 579 2.96 -34.53 9.19
C ARG A 579 1.90 -33.45 8.97
N LEU A 580 2.18 -32.49 8.10
CA LEU A 580 1.25 -31.49 7.60
C LEU A 580 0.06 -32.16 6.88
N ARG A 581 0.30 -33.05 5.91
CA ARG A 581 -0.76 -33.77 5.15
C ARG A 581 -1.64 -34.66 6.01
N ARG A 582 -1.19 -35.18 7.14
CA ARG A 582 -2.03 -35.99 8.05
C ARG A 582 -3.03 -35.14 8.84
N LYS A 583 -2.73 -33.89 9.14
CA LYS A 583 -3.66 -32.96 9.81
C LYS A 583 -4.75 -32.44 8.86
N TRP A 584 -4.51 -32.47 7.55
CA TRP A 584 -5.42 -31.95 6.52
C TRP A 584 -6.51 -32.92 6.04
N ARG A 585 -6.47 -34.18 6.44
CA ARG A 585 -7.52 -35.15 6.11
C ARG A 585 -8.75 -35.12 7.04
N VAL A 586 -8.84 -34.16 7.93
CA VAL A 586 -9.92 -34.06 8.94
C VAL A 586 -10.55 -32.67 8.93
N ARG A 587 -10.86 -32.14 7.76
CA ARG A 587 -11.91 -31.10 7.60
C ARG A 587 -12.48 -31.16 6.20
#